data_a1f60fbff87e95f1820b083aaccc090f
#
_entry.id   a1f60fbff87e95f1820b083aaccc090f
#
_cell.length_a   1.000
_cell.length_b   1.000
_cell.length_c   1.000
_cell.angle_alpha   90.00
_cell.angle_beta   90.00
_cell.angle_gamma   90.00
#
_symmetry.space_group_name_H-M   'P 1'
#
loop_
_entity.id
_entity.type
_entity.pdbx_description
1 polymer ?
#
loop_
_entity_poly.entity_id
_entity_poly.type
_entity_poly.pdbx_seq_one_letter_code
_entity_poly.pdbx_strand_id
1 'polypeptide(L)'
;MSKIFILNSLLLLSQISNPEAKFLDLKNKLEKKGFQVIIALPPKRGAYGLLREADKKIWINPIVFELGIGTRTLIHETVHAAQVCAGKGKIKTLGLDIQPSNYARPFFRHYTDVKRQDLERQAYAVQTQPNSFELAVSLLQKHCK
;
A
#
# COMPACT_ATOMS: atom_id res chain seq x y z
N MET A 1 19.84 -23.09 -27.82
CA MET A 1 20.16 -22.21 -26.67
C MET A 1 19.21 -21.00 -26.56
N SER A 2 18.74 -20.39 -27.64
CA SER A 2 17.84 -19.22 -27.60
C SER A 2 16.46 -19.50 -26.99
N LYS A 3 15.92 -20.72 -27.12
CA LYS A 3 14.57 -21.07 -26.57
C LYS A 3 14.53 -21.10 -25.03
N ILE A 4 15.64 -21.42 -24.37
CA ILE A 4 15.70 -21.49 -22.89
C ILE A 4 15.72 -20.08 -22.28
N PHE A 5 16.38 -19.12 -22.92
CA PHE A 5 16.41 -17.72 -22.46
C PHE A 5 15.05 -17.03 -22.58
N ILE A 6 14.27 -17.31 -23.63
CA ILE A 6 12.92 -16.76 -23.84
C ILE A 6 11.96 -17.31 -22.79
N LEU A 7 12.06 -18.60 -22.44
CA LEU A 7 11.21 -19.20 -21.41
C LEU A 7 11.46 -18.60 -20.03
N ASN A 8 12.71 -18.34 -19.68
CA ASN A 8 13.07 -17.71 -18.40
C ASN A 8 12.59 -16.26 -18.32
N SER A 9 12.63 -15.51 -19.42
CA SER A 9 12.13 -14.14 -19.47
C SER A 9 10.61 -14.09 -19.33
N LEU A 10 9.88 -15.03 -19.94
CA LEU A 10 8.42 -15.15 -19.82
C LEU A 10 7.99 -15.54 -18.40
N LEU A 11 8.73 -16.45 -17.74
CA LEU A 11 8.49 -16.82 -16.34
C LEU A 11 8.71 -15.65 -15.39
N LEU A 12 9.76 -14.84 -15.58
CA LEU A 12 10.02 -13.63 -14.81
C LEU A 12 8.91 -12.59 -14.98
N LEU A 13 8.43 -12.35 -16.21
CA LEU A 13 7.33 -11.43 -16.48
C LEU A 13 6.02 -11.89 -15.84
N SER A 14 5.72 -13.19 -15.86
CA SER A 14 4.54 -13.74 -15.22
C SER A 14 4.61 -13.64 -13.69
N GLN A 15 5.80 -13.77 -13.09
CA GLN A 15 6.02 -13.58 -11.64
C GLN A 15 5.85 -12.12 -11.22
N ILE A 16 6.30 -11.15 -12.02
CA ILE A 16 6.14 -9.71 -11.76
C ILE A 16 4.67 -9.29 -11.80
N SER A 17 3.84 -9.94 -12.65
CA SER A 17 2.40 -9.66 -12.74
C SER A 17 1.58 -10.36 -11.66
N ASN A 18 2.15 -11.34 -10.92
CA ASN A 18 1.46 -12.10 -9.89
C ASN A 18 1.21 -11.21 -8.65
N PRO A 19 -0.04 -11.15 -8.11
CA PRO A 19 -0.35 -10.38 -6.91
C PRO A 19 0.51 -10.74 -5.69
N GLU A 20 0.83 -12.02 -5.50
CA GLU A 20 1.70 -12.46 -4.40
C GLU A 20 3.12 -11.92 -4.55
N ALA A 21 3.67 -11.95 -5.76
CA ALA A 21 4.99 -11.40 -6.05
C ALA A 21 5.02 -9.88 -5.84
N LYS A 22 3.95 -9.17 -6.22
CA LYS A 22 3.80 -7.73 -5.98
C LYS A 22 3.71 -7.42 -4.48
N PHE A 23 2.98 -8.22 -3.72
CA PHE A 23 2.90 -8.08 -2.27
C PHE A 23 4.28 -8.19 -1.62
N LEU A 24 5.04 -9.24 -1.95
CA LEU A 24 6.38 -9.47 -1.41
C LEU A 24 7.36 -8.36 -1.81
N ASP A 25 7.30 -7.91 -3.05
CA ASP A 25 8.15 -6.82 -3.54
C ASP A 25 7.86 -5.53 -2.78
N LEU A 26 6.59 -5.18 -2.60
CA LEU A 26 6.18 -3.99 -1.87
C LEU A 26 6.55 -4.07 -0.39
N LYS A 27 6.35 -5.23 0.23
CA LYS A 27 6.77 -5.51 1.61
C LYS A 27 8.28 -5.27 1.78
N ASN A 28 9.10 -5.82 0.87
CA ASN A 28 10.55 -5.64 0.91
C ASN A 28 10.94 -4.17 0.76
N LYS A 29 10.29 -3.44 -0.13
CA LYS A 29 10.53 -2.00 -0.32
C LYS A 29 10.19 -1.18 0.92
N LEU A 30 9.08 -1.50 1.57
CA LEU A 30 8.67 -0.88 2.84
C LEU A 30 9.69 -1.16 3.95
N GLU A 31 10.14 -2.39 4.06
CA GLU A 31 11.13 -2.78 5.08
C GLU A 31 12.46 -2.07 4.88
N LYS A 32 12.91 -1.89 3.64
CA LYS A 32 14.09 -1.09 3.31
C LYS A 32 13.96 0.38 3.71
N LYS A 33 12.73 0.88 3.82
CA LYS A 33 12.44 2.26 4.27
C LYS A 33 12.17 2.35 5.77
N GLY A 34 12.39 1.28 6.52
CA GLY A 34 12.29 1.26 7.97
C GLY A 34 10.91 0.91 8.51
N PHE A 35 9.97 0.48 7.66
CA PHE A 35 8.67 0.00 8.10
C PHE A 35 8.71 -1.51 8.32
N GLN A 36 8.12 -1.98 9.41
CA GLN A 36 7.95 -3.40 9.67
C GLN A 36 6.56 -3.85 9.22
N VAL A 37 6.49 -4.81 8.30
CA VAL A 37 5.23 -5.38 7.83
C VAL A 37 4.96 -6.68 8.59
N ILE A 38 3.85 -6.71 9.31
CA ILE A 38 3.46 -7.81 10.19
C ILE A 38 2.16 -8.42 9.67
N ILE A 39 2.18 -9.70 9.33
CA ILE A 39 0.98 -10.44 8.93
C ILE A 39 0.35 -11.03 10.18
N ALA A 40 -0.55 -10.26 10.79
CA ALA A 40 -1.25 -10.61 12.01
C ALA A 40 -2.47 -9.70 12.17
N LEU A 41 -3.35 -10.01 13.10
CA LEU A 41 -4.50 -9.16 13.42
C LEU A 41 -4.02 -7.77 13.84
N PRO A 42 -4.51 -6.70 13.19
CA PRO A 42 -4.23 -5.34 13.63
C PRO A 42 -4.73 -5.07 15.04
N PRO A 43 -4.11 -4.15 15.78
CA PRO A 43 -4.58 -3.78 17.11
C PRO A 43 -5.96 -3.12 17.12
N LYS A 44 -6.41 -2.63 15.96
CA LYS A 44 -7.78 -2.11 15.79
C LYS A 44 -8.67 -3.22 15.25
N ARG A 45 -9.73 -3.58 16.01
CA ARG A 45 -10.68 -4.62 15.62
C ARG A 45 -11.36 -4.27 14.29
N GLY A 46 -11.43 -5.26 13.40
CA GLY A 46 -12.09 -5.14 12.11
C GLY A 46 -11.28 -4.46 11.02
N ALA A 47 -10.07 -3.99 11.30
CA ALA A 47 -9.21 -3.41 10.28
C ALA A 47 -8.58 -4.49 9.39
N TYR A 48 -8.54 -4.24 8.09
CA TYR A 48 -7.81 -5.08 7.13
C TYR A 48 -6.31 -4.80 7.14
N GLY A 49 -5.94 -3.54 7.27
CA GLY A 49 -4.57 -3.09 7.46
C GLY A 49 -4.55 -1.94 8.43
N LEU A 50 -3.39 -1.69 9.01
CA LEU A 50 -3.21 -0.56 9.91
C LEU A 50 -1.73 -0.18 9.96
N LEU A 51 -1.45 1.10 9.75
CA LEU A 51 -0.12 1.67 9.98
C LEU A 51 -0.13 2.44 11.30
N ARG A 52 0.82 2.13 12.17
CA ARG A 52 1.09 2.92 13.38
C ARG A 52 2.36 3.75 13.15
N GLU A 53 2.18 5.07 13.12
CA GLU A 53 3.28 5.99 12.77
C GLU A 53 4.38 6.05 13.83
N ALA A 54 4.03 5.87 15.09
CA ALA A 54 4.96 6.02 16.21
C ALA A 54 6.17 5.08 16.11
N ASP A 55 5.98 3.85 15.66
CA ASP A 55 7.02 2.84 15.54
C ASP A 55 7.15 2.25 14.13
N LYS A 56 6.50 2.85 13.15
CA LYS A 56 6.55 2.43 11.74
C LYS A 56 6.17 0.96 11.52
N LYS A 57 5.13 0.50 12.19
CA LYS A 57 4.60 -0.85 12.03
C LYS A 57 3.35 -0.84 11.16
N ILE A 58 3.28 -1.81 10.26
CA ILE A 58 2.15 -2.03 9.37
C ILE A 58 1.64 -3.44 9.62
N TRP A 59 0.40 -3.56 10.12
CA TRP A 59 -0.29 -4.85 10.25
C TRP A 59 -1.12 -5.11 9.02
N ILE A 60 -1.06 -6.32 8.53
CA ILE A 60 -1.92 -6.83 7.47
C ILE A 60 -2.69 -8.01 8.03
N ASN A 61 -4.01 -7.86 8.11
CA ASN A 61 -4.90 -8.91 8.61
C ASN A 61 -4.84 -10.11 7.65
N PRO A 62 -4.57 -11.33 8.14
CA PRO A 62 -4.48 -12.52 7.28
C PRO A 62 -5.72 -12.77 6.42
N ILE A 63 -6.90 -12.33 6.85
CA ILE A 63 -8.15 -12.50 6.09
C ILE A 63 -8.09 -11.89 4.69
N VAL A 64 -7.27 -10.85 4.48
CA VAL A 64 -7.20 -10.17 3.18
C VAL A 64 -6.68 -11.07 2.06
N PHE A 65 -5.90 -12.08 2.40
CA PHE A 65 -5.40 -13.06 1.42
C PHE A 65 -6.52 -13.99 0.96
N GLU A 66 -7.38 -14.44 1.86
CA GLU A 66 -8.58 -15.22 1.51
C GLU A 66 -9.57 -14.41 0.68
N LEU A 67 -9.67 -13.11 0.94
CA LEU A 67 -10.53 -12.20 0.20
C LEU A 67 -9.94 -11.75 -1.16
N GLY A 68 -8.70 -12.12 -1.46
CA GLY A 68 -8.01 -11.71 -2.69
C GLY A 68 -7.65 -10.24 -2.77
N ILE A 69 -7.55 -9.56 -1.62
CA ILE A 69 -7.26 -8.11 -1.54
C ILE A 69 -5.96 -7.78 -0.78
N GLY A 70 -5.08 -8.76 -0.58
CA GLY A 70 -3.84 -8.58 0.17
C GLY A 70 -2.95 -7.49 -0.39
N THR A 71 -2.68 -7.52 -1.70
CA THR A 71 -1.84 -6.51 -2.36
C THR A 71 -2.49 -5.13 -2.31
N ARG A 72 -3.79 -5.03 -2.54
CA ARG A 72 -4.52 -3.75 -2.43
C ARG A 72 -4.45 -3.16 -1.04
N THR A 73 -4.56 -4.00 -0.02
CA THR A 73 -4.44 -3.57 1.38
C THR A 73 -3.04 -3.03 1.65
N LEU A 74 -2.00 -3.72 1.20
CA LEU A 74 -0.63 -3.24 1.39
C LEU A 74 -0.35 -1.96 0.59
N ILE A 75 -0.91 -1.81 -0.61
CA ILE A 75 -0.85 -0.57 -1.39
C ILE A 75 -1.44 0.59 -0.57
N HIS A 76 -2.61 0.40 0.03
CA HIS A 76 -3.25 1.39 0.89
C HIS A 76 -2.34 1.82 2.05
N GLU A 77 -1.78 0.86 2.77
CA GLU A 77 -0.87 1.14 3.88
C GLU A 77 0.47 1.75 3.41
N THR A 78 0.91 1.45 2.20
CA THR A 78 2.10 2.08 1.60
C THR A 78 1.89 3.58 1.36
N VAL A 79 0.69 3.99 0.98
CA VAL A 79 0.37 5.42 0.87
C VAL A 79 0.50 6.10 2.23
N HIS A 80 -0.02 5.47 3.29
CA HIS A 80 0.16 5.97 4.65
C HIS A 80 1.63 6.03 5.06
N ALA A 81 2.45 5.06 4.66
CA ALA A 81 3.90 5.09 4.89
C ALA A 81 4.54 6.30 4.20
N ALA A 82 4.17 6.59 2.95
CA ALA A 82 4.64 7.78 2.25
C ALA A 82 4.19 9.07 2.95
N GLN A 83 2.98 9.10 3.49
CA GLN A 83 2.47 10.23 4.28
C GLN A 83 3.27 10.45 5.58
N VAL A 84 3.68 9.38 6.23
CA VAL A 84 4.57 9.44 7.41
C VAL A 84 5.93 10.00 7.03
N CYS A 85 6.53 9.50 5.95
CA CYS A 85 7.83 9.99 5.46
C CYS A 85 7.77 11.45 5.04
N ALA A 86 6.73 11.86 4.33
CA ALA A 86 6.54 13.25 3.89
C ALA A 86 6.43 14.21 5.08
N GLY A 87 5.85 13.76 6.18
CA GLY A 87 5.73 14.50 7.41
C GLY A 87 6.91 14.35 8.38
N LYS A 88 7.97 13.66 7.96
CA LYS A 88 9.16 13.42 8.78
C LYS A 88 8.83 12.77 10.14
N GLY A 89 8.00 11.73 10.09
CA GLY A 89 7.55 10.98 11.26
C GLY A 89 6.16 11.35 11.76
N LYS A 90 5.62 12.49 11.35
CA LYS A 90 4.22 12.88 11.61
C LYS A 90 3.43 12.79 10.31
N ILE A 91 2.46 11.90 10.28
CA ILE A 91 1.65 11.67 9.09
C ILE A 91 1.02 12.97 8.56
N LYS A 92 1.20 13.23 7.28
CA LYS A 92 0.58 14.37 6.59
C LYS A 92 0.13 14.00 5.19
N THR A 93 -0.80 14.78 4.64
CA THR A 93 -1.27 14.60 3.27
C THR A 93 -0.16 14.85 2.26
N LEU A 94 -0.24 14.15 1.12
CA LEU A 94 0.65 14.30 -0.02
C LEU A 94 0.02 15.28 -1.02
N GLY A 95 0.83 15.90 -1.87
CA GLY A 95 0.35 16.69 -2.99
C GLY A 95 -0.09 15.78 -4.13
N LEU A 96 -1.27 15.20 -4.04
CA LEU A 96 -1.83 14.30 -5.04
C LEU A 96 -3.01 14.93 -5.77
N ASP A 97 -2.98 14.87 -7.10
CA ASP A 97 -4.05 15.33 -7.99
C ASP A 97 -4.97 14.19 -8.44
N ILE A 98 -4.98 13.08 -7.71
CA ILE A 98 -5.75 11.87 -8.03
C ILE A 98 -6.97 11.82 -7.13
N GLN A 99 -8.15 11.52 -7.72
CA GLN A 99 -9.37 11.33 -6.97
C GLN A 99 -9.70 9.85 -6.83
N PRO A 100 -10.25 9.42 -5.68
CA PRO A 100 -10.70 8.04 -5.52
C PRO A 100 -11.94 7.76 -6.36
N SER A 101 -12.15 6.49 -6.71
CA SER A 101 -13.40 6.06 -7.33
C SER A 101 -14.59 6.37 -6.41
N ASN A 102 -15.75 6.68 -7.02
CA ASN A 102 -16.94 7.07 -6.26
C ASN A 102 -17.38 6.02 -5.24
N TYR A 103 -17.23 4.73 -5.54
CA TYR A 103 -17.60 3.66 -4.62
C TYR A 103 -16.72 3.62 -3.36
N ALA A 104 -15.56 4.23 -3.37
CA ALA A 104 -14.67 4.28 -2.20
C ALA A 104 -15.08 5.35 -1.18
N ARG A 105 -15.92 6.32 -1.55
CA ARG A 105 -16.31 7.42 -0.67
C ARG A 105 -16.85 7.00 0.69
N PRO A 106 -17.73 5.97 0.81
CA PRO A 106 -18.23 5.55 2.12
C PRO A 106 -17.12 5.12 3.09
N PHE A 107 -16.00 4.63 2.58
CA PHE A 107 -14.90 4.11 3.40
C PHE A 107 -14.12 5.19 4.12
N PHE A 108 -14.12 6.44 3.63
CA PHE A 108 -13.40 7.53 4.29
C PHE A 108 -14.31 8.66 4.80
N ARG A 109 -15.51 8.80 4.26
CA ARG A 109 -16.45 9.86 4.69
C ARG A 109 -16.97 9.70 6.12
N HIS A 110 -16.93 8.50 6.68
CA HIS A 110 -17.37 8.26 8.05
C HIS A 110 -16.42 8.84 9.10
N TYR A 111 -15.19 9.18 8.73
CA TYR A 111 -14.27 9.84 9.64
C TYR A 111 -14.72 11.27 9.92
N THR A 112 -14.91 11.60 11.20
CA THR A 112 -15.31 12.95 11.64
C THR A 112 -14.16 13.94 11.63
N ASP A 113 -12.93 13.45 11.79
CA ASP A 113 -11.70 14.25 11.69
C ASP A 113 -11.36 14.50 10.21
N VAL A 114 -11.35 15.77 9.79
CA VAL A 114 -11.07 16.19 8.41
C VAL A 114 -9.67 15.74 7.97
N LYS A 115 -8.68 15.86 8.83
CA LYS A 115 -7.32 15.42 8.54
C LYS A 115 -7.28 13.92 8.26
N ARG A 116 -7.93 13.12 9.10
CA ARG A 116 -8.00 11.66 8.92
C ARG A 116 -8.74 11.31 7.63
N GLN A 117 -9.84 11.99 7.35
CA GLN A 117 -10.58 11.81 6.10
C GLN A 117 -9.72 12.10 4.88
N ASP A 118 -8.91 13.15 4.89
CA ASP A 118 -8.02 13.51 3.77
C ASP A 118 -6.91 12.49 3.57
N LEU A 119 -6.33 11.98 4.65
CA LEU A 119 -5.31 10.92 4.60
C LEU A 119 -5.88 9.66 3.95
N GLU A 120 -7.06 9.24 4.38
CA GLU A 120 -7.73 8.05 3.84
C GLU A 120 -8.17 8.26 2.38
N ARG A 121 -8.66 9.45 2.03
CA ARG A 121 -9.00 9.78 0.64
C ARG A 121 -7.83 9.57 -0.29
N GLN A 122 -6.64 10.01 0.09
CA GLN A 122 -5.43 9.83 -0.71
C GLN A 122 -5.07 8.35 -0.86
N ALA A 123 -5.14 7.57 0.22
CA ALA A 123 -4.87 6.14 0.17
C ALA A 123 -5.85 5.41 -0.77
N TYR A 124 -7.14 5.71 -0.68
CA TYR A 124 -8.15 5.16 -1.59
C TYR A 124 -7.98 5.68 -3.02
N ALA A 125 -7.55 6.92 -3.20
CA ALA A 125 -7.28 7.47 -4.53
C ALA A 125 -6.22 6.65 -5.27
N VAL A 126 -5.13 6.30 -4.60
CA VAL A 126 -4.08 5.45 -5.18
C VAL A 126 -4.56 4.01 -5.35
N GLN A 127 -5.15 3.43 -4.31
CA GLN A 127 -5.59 2.04 -4.30
C GLN A 127 -6.57 1.71 -5.43
N THR A 128 -7.40 2.67 -5.82
CA THR A 128 -8.44 2.46 -6.83
C THR A 128 -8.00 2.78 -8.27
N GLN A 129 -6.74 3.15 -8.48
CA GLN A 129 -6.20 3.37 -9.83
C GLN A 129 -5.78 2.05 -10.49
N PRO A 130 -5.87 1.94 -11.82
CA PRO A 130 -5.39 0.75 -12.54
C PRO A 130 -3.90 0.47 -12.32
N ASN A 131 -3.08 1.52 -12.16
CA ASN A 131 -1.64 1.46 -11.91
C ASN A 131 -1.28 1.67 -10.43
N SER A 132 -2.13 1.22 -9.53
CA SER A 132 -2.01 1.47 -8.08
C SER A 132 -0.68 1.01 -7.48
N PHE A 133 -0.17 -0.14 -7.93
CA PHE A 133 1.10 -0.68 -7.44
C PHE A 133 2.27 0.26 -7.79
N GLU A 134 2.37 0.66 -9.04
CA GLU A 134 3.43 1.54 -9.53
C GLU A 134 3.36 2.92 -8.86
N LEU A 135 2.16 3.43 -8.64
CA LEU A 135 1.94 4.69 -7.92
C LEU A 135 2.40 4.59 -6.46
N ALA A 136 2.05 3.51 -5.77
CA ALA A 136 2.46 3.30 -4.37
C ALA A 136 3.98 3.22 -4.26
N VAL A 137 4.64 2.46 -5.13
CA VAL A 137 6.11 2.36 -5.18
C VAL A 137 6.74 3.72 -5.43
N SER A 138 6.22 4.47 -6.40
CA SER A 138 6.71 5.81 -6.74
C SER A 138 6.61 6.78 -5.55
N LEU A 139 5.47 6.78 -4.86
CA LEU A 139 5.25 7.63 -3.67
C LEU A 139 6.20 7.26 -2.53
N LEU A 140 6.38 5.97 -2.29
CA LEU A 140 7.32 5.48 -1.28
C LEU A 140 8.75 5.94 -1.58
N GLN A 141 9.19 5.79 -2.81
CA GLN A 141 10.54 6.20 -3.24
C GLN A 141 10.73 7.71 -3.19
N LYS A 142 9.70 8.48 -3.55
CA LYS A 142 9.76 9.94 -3.56
C LYS A 142 9.86 10.51 -2.15
N HIS A 143 9.10 10.00 -1.21
CA HIS A 143 8.96 10.59 0.12
C HIS A 143 9.82 9.93 1.20
N CYS A 144 10.14 8.65 1.06
CA CYS A 144 10.97 7.89 2.00
C CYS A 144 12.40 7.76 1.44
N LYS A 145 13.24 8.65 1.82
CA LYS A 145 14.66 8.66 1.39
C LYS A 145 15.59 7.98 2.37
#